data_da31794fac73e3bf2b832833fb4cd58e
#
_entry.id   da31794fac73e3bf2b832833fb4cd58e
#
_cell.length_a   1.000
_cell.length_b   1.000
_cell.length_c   1.000
_cell.angle_alpha   90.00
_cell.angle_beta   90.00
_cell.angle_gamma   90.00
#
_symmetry.space_group_name_H-M   'P 1'
#
loop_
_entity.id
_entity.type
_entity.pdbx_description
1 polymer ?
#
loop_
_entity_poly.entity_id
_entity_poly.type
_entity_poly.pdbx_seq_one_letter_code
_entity_poly.pdbx_strand_id
1 'polypeptide(L)'
;SWGGMRMTPTDIADITGFAYTYLCNGLAPFDNWTGHFEPGERVRLRIINAATMTYFNVRIPELPMTVVQADGQNVRPVDIDEFQIAPAETFDVVVTPGNRAYTFFAEAMDRSGYARGTLATRPGDVADVPALRERPLRTMVDMGMAMDDGAMNDAAMSAEASPGDGHNGHGGEAMPGMRGLGPVVARHSEDTHGVGNTSVATVQRNRLSEPGTGLSDVGHRVLVYTDLMRLDDEFDDRTPTQEVELHLTGNMERYIWSFDGKKFSETEAPIHFRLGERLRLVMVNDTMMEHPIHLHGMWMELENGHGHRIPRKHTVSIKPAERLSVLVDVDAPGRWAMHCHLLYHMDMGMFRVVEVS
;
A
#
# COMPACT_ATOMS: atom_id res chain seq x y z
N SER A 1 -25.03 -10.27 -12.76
CA SER A 1 -25.09 -11.18 -11.61
C SER A 1 -25.38 -10.39 -10.33
N TRP A 2 -25.89 -11.04 -9.31
CA TRP A 2 -26.22 -10.44 -8.01
C TRP A 2 -24.94 -9.89 -7.30
N GLY A 3 -23.80 -10.55 -7.46
CA GLY A 3 -22.49 -10.12 -6.98
C GLY A 3 -22.02 -8.81 -7.64
N GLY A 4 -22.23 -8.65 -8.94
CA GLY A 4 -21.88 -7.41 -9.66
C GLY A 4 -22.70 -6.20 -9.24
N MET A 5 -23.87 -6.38 -8.63
CA MET A 5 -24.69 -5.29 -8.08
C MET A 5 -24.26 -4.85 -6.68
N ARG A 6 -23.41 -5.60 -5.99
CA ARG A 6 -22.90 -5.27 -4.65
C ARG A 6 -21.56 -4.54 -4.66
N MET A 7 -20.91 -4.41 -5.80
CA MET A 7 -19.72 -3.59 -5.94
C MET A 7 -20.12 -2.11 -5.97
N THR A 8 -20.28 -1.53 -4.78
CA THR A 8 -20.59 -0.10 -4.67
C THR A 8 -19.28 0.70 -4.58
N PRO A 9 -19.15 1.80 -5.35
CA PRO A 9 -17.98 2.67 -5.27
C PRO A 9 -17.72 3.26 -3.88
N THR A 10 -18.70 3.18 -2.98
CA THR A 10 -18.61 3.68 -1.62
C THR A 10 -18.05 2.67 -0.62
N ASP A 11 -17.87 1.41 -1.02
CA ASP A 11 -17.40 0.33 -0.15
C ASP A 11 -15.87 0.26 -0.15
N ILE A 12 -15.26 1.11 0.68
CA ILE A 12 -13.81 1.28 0.75
C ILE A 12 -13.21 0.82 2.09
N ALA A 13 -14.04 0.50 3.08
CA ALA A 13 -13.58 0.05 4.40
C ALA A 13 -14.67 -0.77 5.10
N ASP A 14 -14.29 -1.91 5.67
CA ASP A 14 -15.20 -2.80 6.44
C ASP A 14 -15.60 -2.21 7.79
N ILE A 15 -14.75 -1.36 8.36
CA ILE A 15 -14.93 -0.73 9.66
C ILE A 15 -14.85 0.77 9.51
N THR A 16 -15.76 1.47 10.18
CA THR A 16 -15.89 2.92 10.09
C THR A 16 -15.87 3.58 11.47
N GLY A 17 -15.47 4.87 11.50
CA GLY A 17 -15.52 5.69 12.70
C GLY A 17 -16.92 5.93 13.29
N PHE A 18 -17.97 5.51 12.61
CA PHE A 18 -19.33 5.52 13.18
C PHE A 18 -19.52 4.47 14.28
N ALA A 19 -18.76 3.37 14.23
CA ALA A 19 -18.81 2.29 15.21
C ALA A 19 -17.63 2.31 16.19
N TYR A 20 -16.53 3.01 15.86
CA TYR A 20 -15.29 2.99 16.63
C TYR A 20 -14.76 4.38 16.89
N THR A 21 -14.02 4.52 17.98
CA THR A 21 -13.23 5.74 18.26
C THR A 21 -11.77 5.46 17.91
N TYR A 22 -11.21 6.27 17.03
CA TYR A 22 -9.78 6.19 16.69
C TYR A 22 -8.94 6.87 17.77
N LEU A 23 -7.81 6.26 18.11
CA LEU A 23 -6.97 6.70 19.21
C LEU A 23 -5.58 7.13 18.69
N CYS A 24 -5.04 8.18 19.29
CA CYS A 24 -3.63 8.55 19.17
C CYS A 24 -2.94 8.32 20.52
N ASN A 25 -1.97 7.41 20.57
CA ASN A 25 -1.31 6.98 21.81
C ASN A 25 -2.29 6.61 22.94
N GLY A 26 -3.38 5.92 22.59
CA GLY A 26 -4.39 5.47 23.54
C GLY A 26 -5.42 6.55 23.94
N LEU A 27 -5.32 7.76 23.43
CA LEU A 27 -6.22 8.87 23.73
C LEU A 27 -7.18 9.14 22.56
N ALA A 28 -8.45 9.37 22.89
CA ALA A 28 -9.47 9.74 21.92
C ALA A 28 -9.27 11.19 21.42
N PRO A 29 -9.87 11.59 20.29
CA PRO A 29 -9.69 12.93 19.76
C PRO A 29 -10.03 14.07 20.72
N PHE A 30 -10.97 13.87 21.62
CA PHE A 30 -11.34 14.88 22.62
C PHE A 30 -10.34 14.96 23.78
N ASP A 31 -9.64 13.84 24.11
CA ASP A 31 -8.60 13.81 25.14
C ASP A 31 -7.30 14.47 24.67
N ASN A 32 -7.08 14.50 23.37
CA ASN A 32 -6.02 15.23 22.69
C ASN A 32 -4.61 14.94 23.21
N TRP A 33 -4.00 13.84 22.78
CA TRP A 33 -2.58 13.61 23.06
C TRP A 33 -1.72 14.83 22.72
N THR A 34 -0.79 15.22 23.61
CA THR A 34 0.07 16.37 23.40
C THR A 34 1.54 15.96 23.51
N GLY A 35 2.30 16.27 22.46
CA GLY A 35 3.76 16.20 22.44
C GLY A 35 4.36 17.61 22.57
N HIS A 36 5.31 17.77 23.50
CA HIS A 36 5.99 19.03 23.70
C HIS A 36 7.30 19.12 22.92
N PHE A 37 7.61 20.31 22.42
CA PHE A 37 8.84 20.63 21.71
C PHE A 37 9.33 22.04 22.02
N GLU A 38 10.60 22.33 21.74
CA GLU A 38 11.17 23.67 21.76
C GLU A 38 11.10 24.29 20.35
N PRO A 39 10.78 25.59 20.21
CA PRO A 39 10.69 26.23 18.90
C PRO A 39 11.98 26.08 18.09
N GLY A 40 11.86 25.57 16.84
CA GLY A 40 13.00 25.30 15.95
C GLY A 40 13.74 24.00 16.23
N GLU A 41 13.30 23.22 17.23
CA GLU A 41 13.80 21.87 17.46
C GLU A 41 13.45 20.96 16.29
N ARG A 42 14.37 20.05 15.94
CA ARG A 42 14.10 18.96 15.00
C ARG A 42 13.45 17.82 15.75
N VAL A 43 12.15 17.65 15.54
CA VAL A 43 11.37 16.61 16.20
C VAL A 43 11.22 15.41 15.24
N ARG A 44 11.61 14.22 15.68
CA ARG A 44 11.36 12.98 14.96
C ARG A 44 10.08 12.32 15.50
N LEU A 45 9.09 12.24 14.67
CA LEU A 45 7.85 11.53 14.95
C LEU A 45 7.95 10.10 14.39
N ARG A 46 7.76 9.10 15.22
CA ARG A 46 7.68 7.70 14.84
C ARG A 46 6.21 7.31 14.78
N ILE A 47 5.70 7.20 13.59
CA ILE A 47 4.28 6.99 13.34
C ILE A 47 4.06 5.53 12.98
N ILE A 48 3.23 4.87 13.77
CA ILE A 48 2.88 3.46 13.63
C ILE A 48 1.38 3.36 13.48
N ASN A 49 0.90 2.77 12.40
CA ASN A 49 -0.50 2.43 12.31
C ASN A 49 -0.75 1.07 12.98
N ALA A 50 -1.19 1.13 14.24
CA ALA A 50 -1.54 -0.03 15.04
C ALA A 50 -3.05 -0.37 14.98
N ALA A 51 -3.80 0.25 14.07
CA ALA A 51 -5.22 -0.10 13.87
C ALA A 51 -5.35 -1.49 13.25
N THR A 52 -6.40 -2.20 13.63
CA THR A 52 -6.66 -3.54 13.11
C THR A 52 -7.16 -3.54 11.67
N MET A 53 -7.87 -2.48 11.24
CA MET A 53 -8.55 -2.45 9.94
C MET A 53 -8.43 -1.12 9.20
N THR A 54 -8.00 -0.02 9.85
CA THR A 54 -8.16 1.31 9.30
C THR A 54 -6.88 1.87 8.72
N TYR A 55 -6.93 2.28 7.46
CA TYR A 55 -5.94 3.15 6.84
C TYR A 55 -6.13 4.60 7.28
N PHE A 56 -5.06 5.31 7.53
CA PHE A 56 -5.11 6.72 7.86
C PHE A 56 -4.33 7.58 6.87
N ASN A 57 -4.86 8.76 6.60
CA ASN A 57 -4.16 9.85 5.92
C ASN A 57 -3.61 10.79 6.98
N VAL A 58 -2.30 10.88 7.06
CA VAL A 58 -1.58 11.61 8.13
C VAL A 58 -1.01 12.89 7.58
N ARG A 59 -1.34 14.00 8.22
CA ARG A 59 -0.80 15.33 7.93
C ARG A 59 -0.68 16.17 9.19
N ILE A 60 0.17 17.17 9.12
CA ILE A 60 0.27 18.23 10.13
C ILE A 60 0.08 19.55 9.38
N PRO A 61 -1.11 20.15 9.39
CA PRO A 61 -1.37 21.36 8.62
C PRO A 61 -0.32 22.44 8.86
N GLU A 62 0.17 23.05 7.78
CA GLU A 62 1.18 24.12 7.78
C GLU A 62 2.55 23.73 8.37
N LEU A 63 2.83 22.42 8.52
CA LEU A 63 4.12 21.91 8.97
C LEU A 63 4.57 20.76 8.05
N PRO A 64 5.44 21.03 7.05
CA PRO A 64 5.98 20.00 6.19
C PRO A 64 6.71 18.91 6.99
N MET A 65 6.62 17.69 6.51
CA MET A 65 7.26 16.52 7.09
C MET A 65 8.34 15.99 6.15
N THR A 66 9.50 15.63 6.70
CA THR A 66 10.55 14.93 5.94
C THR A 66 10.56 13.46 6.33
N VAL A 67 10.15 12.56 5.44
CA VAL A 67 10.21 11.11 5.66
C VAL A 67 11.67 10.68 5.67
N VAL A 68 12.09 9.94 6.70
CA VAL A 68 13.47 9.46 6.87
C VAL A 68 13.57 7.95 7.06
N GLN A 69 12.47 7.29 7.43
CA GLN A 69 12.37 5.82 7.49
C GLN A 69 10.99 5.34 7.05
N ALA A 70 10.96 4.15 6.44
CA ALA A 70 9.76 3.37 6.17
C ALA A 70 9.99 1.96 6.72
N ASP A 71 9.05 1.46 7.52
CA ASP A 71 9.11 0.15 8.20
C ASP A 71 10.46 -0.10 8.92
N GLY A 72 10.96 0.94 9.61
CA GLY A 72 12.23 0.88 10.34
C GLY A 72 13.49 0.92 9.47
N GLN A 73 13.37 0.97 8.14
CA GLN A 73 14.50 1.05 7.21
C GLN A 73 14.73 2.49 6.77
N ASN A 74 16.00 2.92 6.78
CA ASN A 74 16.36 4.28 6.38
C ASN A 74 16.11 4.49 4.89
N VAL A 75 15.44 5.59 4.58
CA VAL A 75 15.24 6.07 3.20
C VAL A 75 15.92 7.41 2.99
N ARG A 76 16.19 7.77 1.74
CA ARG A 76 16.59 9.12 1.41
C ARG A 76 15.50 10.08 1.85
N PRO A 77 15.86 11.21 2.49
CA PRO A 77 14.88 12.17 2.97
C PRO A 77 13.96 12.66 1.84
N VAL A 78 12.66 12.62 2.07
CA VAL A 78 11.63 13.08 1.14
C VAL A 78 10.70 14.05 1.85
N ASP A 79 10.60 15.28 1.35
CA ASP A 79 9.70 16.29 1.89
C ASP A 79 8.28 16.09 1.34
N ILE A 80 7.31 16.08 2.23
CA ILE A 80 5.90 15.83 1.96
C ILE A 80 5.01 16.68 2.88
N ASP A 81 3.74 16.78 2.53
CA ASP A 81 2.70 17.39 3.36
C ASP A 81 1.77 16.33 3.97
N GLU A 82 1.58 15.21 3.29
CA GLU A 82 0.66 14.16 3.70
C GLU A 82 1.15 12.78 3.22
N PHE A 83 0.76 11.72 3.95
CA PHE A 83 0.93 10.34 3.50
C PHE A 83 -0.22 9.48 3.99
N GLN A 84 -0.54 8.42 3.23
CA GLN A 84 -1.42 7.36 3.70
C GLN A 84 -0.58 6.27 4.37
N ILE A 85 -1.08 5.73 5.48
CA ILE A 85 -0.42 4.65 6.24
C ILE A 85 -1.39 3.48 6.45
N ALA A 86 -1.01 2.32 5.96
CA ALA A 86 -1.76 1.07 6.13
C ALA A 86 -1.54 0.47 7.53
N PRO A 87 -2.46 -0.37 8.02
CA PRO A 87 -2.20 -1.20 9.21
C PRO A 87 -0.86 -1.94 9.12
N ALA A 88 -0.07 -1.87 10.19
CA ALA A 88 1.29 -2.35 10.36
C ALA A 88 2.39 -1.57 9.61
N GLU A 89 2.10 -0.66 8.71
CA GLU A 89 3.15 0.21 8.19
C GLU A 89 3.65 1.17 9.27
N THR A 90 4.92 1.56 9.16
CA THR A 90 5.53 2.57 10.00
C THR A 90 6.30 3.59 9.17
N PHE A 91 6.20 4.86 9.56
CA PHE A 91 7.01 5.94 8.98
C PHE A 91 7.62 6.79 10.08
N ASP A 92 8.90 7.08 9.94
CA ASP A 92 9.54 8.10 10.75
C ASP A 92 9.67 9.38 9.93
N VAL A 93 9.13 10.47 10.46
CA VAL A 93 9.21 11.79 9.83
C VAL A 93 9.91 12.78 10.76
N VAL A 94 10.66 13.70 10.18
CA VAL A 94 11.26 14.83 10.90
C VAL A 94 10.49 16.09 10.55
N VAL A 95 10.15 16.85 11.59
CA VAL A 95 9.52 18.18 11.47
C VAL A 95 10.35 19.21 12.24
N THR A 96 10.25 20.48 11.84
CA THR A 96 10.90 21.60 12.53
C THR A 96 9.82 22.65 12.86
N PRO A 97 9.03 22.44 13.92
CA PRO A 97 7.92 23.30 14.25
C PRO A 97 8.39 24.67 14.79
N GLY A 98 7.66 25.72 14.41
CA GLY A 98 7.86 27.07 14.92
C GLY A 98 7.18 27.28 16.29
N ASN A 99 7.20 28.51 16.79
CA ASN A 99 6.64 28.86 18.12
C ASN A 99 5.11 28.97 18.10
N ARG A 100 4.43 27.84 17.85
CA ARG A 100 2.96 27.71 17.94
C ARG A 100 2.57 26.24 18.09
N ALA A 101 1.31 25.98 18.38
CA ALA A 101 0.75 24.63 18.36
C ALA A 101 0.42 24.17 16.93
N TYR A 102 0.52 22.86 16.70
CA TYR A 102 0.16 22.19 15.45
C TYR A 102 -0.70 20.97 15.75
N THR A 103 -1.69 20.69 14.91
CA THR A 103 -2.46 19.46 15.01
C THR A 103 -1.82 18.34 14.18
N PHE A 104 -1.40 17.28 14.84
CA PHE A 104 -1.18 15.98 14.19
C PHE A 104 -2.55 15.39 13.89
N PHE A 105 -2.84 15.15 12.62
CA PHE A 105 -4.17 14.75 12.16
C PHE A 105 -4.08 13.47 11.32
N ALA A 106 -4.71 12.42 11.78
CA ALA A 106 -4.80 11.12 11.12
C ALA A 106 -6.27 10.83 10.76
N GLU A 107 -6.65 11.21 9.54
CA GLU A 107 -8.00 11.05 9.00
C GLU A 107 -8.18 9.64 8.47
N ALA A 108 -9.24 8.94 8.87
CA ALA A 108 -9.56 7.64 8.30
C ALA A 108 -9.75 7.72 6.78
N MET A 109 -9.27 6.73 6.03
CA MET A 109 -9.34 6.72 4.56
C MET A 109 -10.77 6.90 4.05
N ASP A 110 -11.75 6.33 4.75
CA ASP A 110 -13.18 6.44 4.42
C ASP A 110 -13.84 7.74 4.89
N ARG A 111 -13.09 8.63 5.56
CA ARG A 111 -13.55 9.92 6.09
C ARG A 111 -14.60 9.81 7.21
N SER A 112 -14.77 8.64 7.83
CA SER A 112 -15.75 8.45 8.90
C SER A 112 -15.32 8.99 10.27
N GLY A 113 -14.05 9.35 10.42
CA GLY A 113 -13.49 9.87 11.66
C GLY A 113 -11.98 10.11 11.57
N TYR A 114 -11.37 10.42 12.70
CA TYR A 114 -9.94 10.71 12.78
C TYR A 114 -9.37 10.39 14.17
N ALA A 115 -8.06 10.16 14.23
CA ALA A 115 -7.27 10.30 15.44
C ALA A 115 -6.50 11.61 15.37
N ARG A 116 -6.21 12.23 16.52
CA ARG A 116 -5.42 13.47 16.58
C ARG A 116 -4.52 13.56 17.77
N GLY A 117 -3.53 14.41 17.66
CA GLY A 117 -2.72 14.92 18.76
C GLY A 117 -2.34 16.37 18.51
N THR A 118 -1.75 17.01 19.50
CA THR A 118 -1.19 18.35 19.39
C THR A 118 0.31 18.32 19.62
N LEU A 119 1.08 18.99 18.76
CA LEU A 119 2.46 19.37 19.04
C LEU A 119 2.42 20.81 19.58
N ALA A 120 2.97 21.04 20.77
CA ALA A 120 2.84 22.31 21.45
C ALA A 120 4.13 22.70 22.19
N THR A 121 4.36 24.02 22.30
CA THR A 121 5.50 24.56 23.07
C THR A 121 5.16 24.77 24.55
N ARG A 122 3.87 24.82 24.88
CA ARG A 122 3.38 25.02 26.26
C ARG A 122 2.22 24.08 26.58
N PRO A 123 2.11 23.63 27.83
CA PRO A 123 0.96 22.84 28.28
C PRO A 123 -0.36 23.62 28.05
N GLY A 124 -1.36 22.92 27.50
CA GLY A 124 -2.67 23.49 27.24
C GLY A 124 -2.83 24.25 25.92
N ASP A 125 -1.74 24.50 25.18
CA ASP A 125 -1.85 25.04 23.83
C ASP A 125 -2.54 24.00 22.92
N VAL A 126 -3.44 24.48 22.08
CA VAL A 126 -4.18 23.67 21.09
C VAL A 126 -4.09 24.33 19.71
N ALA A 127 -4.29 23.55 18.66
CA ALA A 127 -4.41 24.04 17.30
C ALA A 127 -5.75 23.59 16.70
N ASP A 128 -6.16 24.27 15.62
CA ASP A 128 -7.39 23.96 14.91
C ASP A 128 -7.36 22.52 14.37
N VAL A 129 -8.48 21.85 14.48
CA VAL A 129 -8.67 20.50 13.93
C VAL A 129 -9.23 20.63 12.52
N PRO A 130 -8.56 20.08 11.50
CA PRO A 130 -9.09 20.11 10.14
C PRO A 130 -10.48 19.46 10.04
N ALA A 131 -11.33 20.01 9.19
CA ALA A 131 -12.57 19.33 8.81
C ALA A 131 -12.26 18.03 8.07
N LEU A 132 -13.13 17.02 8.24
CA LEU A 132 -13.08 15.81 7.43
C LEU A 132 -13.38 16.18 5.97
N ARG A 133 -12.64 15.56 5.07
CA ARG A 133 -12.87 15.69 3.63
C ARG A 133 -14.09 14.88 3.19
N GLU A 134 -14.50 15.06 1.96
CA GLU A 134 -15.54 14.23 1.35
C GLU A 134 -15.06 12.79 1.21
N ARG A 135 -16.00 11.85 1.38
CA ARG A 135 -15.73 10.41 1.23
C ARG A 135 -15.27 10.11 -0.19
N PRO A 136 -14.11 9.48 -0.39
CA PRO A 136 -13.67 9.10 -1.72
C PRO A 136 -14.54 7.96 -2.27
N LEU A 137 -14.59 7.88 -3.58
CA LEU A 137 -15.28 6.81 -4.29
C LEU A 137 -14.24 5.95 -5.03
N ARG A 138 -14.51 4.67 -5.14
CA ARG A 138 -13.76 3.79 -6.05
C ARG A 138 -13.95 4.25 -7.49
N THR A 139 -12.86 4.30 -8.21
CA THR A 139 -12.83 4.64 -9.63
C THR A 139 -13.01 3.39 -10.48
N MET A 140 -13.24 3.56 -11.79
CA MET A 140 -13.23 2.45 -12.75
C MET A 140 -11.87 1.73 -12.78
N VAL A 141 -10.78 2.46 -12.53
CA VAL A 141 -9.43 1.90 -12.41
C VAL A 141 -9.35 0.95 -11.21
N ASP A 142 -9.90 1.35 -10.05
CA ASP A 142 -9.97 0.51 -8.85
C ASP A 142 -10.79 -0.76 -9.08
N MET A 143 -11.77 -0.70 -9.96
CA MET A 143 -12.58 -1.85 -10.37
C MET A 143 -11.90 -2.74 -11.41
N GLY A 144 -10.69 -2.41 -11.84
CA GLY A 144 -9.97 -3.14 -12.88
C GLY A 144 -10.65 -3.11 -14.26
N MET A 145 -11.62 -2.21 -14.46
CA MET A 145 -12.46 -2.15 -15.69
C MET A 145 -12.07 -1.02 -16.65
N ALA A 146 -11.37 0.02 -16.18
CA ALA A 146 -10.98 1.12 -17.05
C ALA A 146 -9.73 0.77 -17.83
N MET A 147 -9.83 0.77 -19.14
CA MET A 147 -8.70 0.96 -20.02
C MET A 147 -8.51 2.47 -20.18
N ASP A 148 -7.36 2.99 -19.81
CA ASP A 148 -6.95 4.32 -20.24
C ASP A 148 -6.86 4.30 -21.76
N ASP A 149 -7.37 5.32 -22.45
CA ASP A 149 -7.37 5.38 -23.93
C ASP A 149 -5.96 5.19 -24.53
N GLY A 150 -4.90 5.53 -23.75
CA GLY A 150 -3.51 5.24 -24.08
C GLY A 150 -3.12 3.76 -23.99
N ALA A 151 -3.68 3.00 -23.07
CA ALA A 151 -3.35 1.59 -22.88
C ALA A 151 -4.02 0.67 -23.92
N MET A 152 -5.16 1.07 -24.48
CA MET A 152 -5.79 0.35 -25.60
C MET A 152 -4.93 0.38 -26.87
N ASN A 153 -4.27 1.51 -27.14
CA ASN A 153 -3.41 1.62 -28.31
C ASN A 153 -2.15 0.75 -28.19
N ASP A 154 -1.56 0.66 -27.00
CA ASP A 154 -0.35 -0.15 -26.78
C ASP A 154 -0.65 -1.65 -26.73
N ALA A 155 -1.79 -2.07 -26.17
CA ALA A 155 -2.18 -3.47 -26.11
C ALA A 155 -2.65 -4.00 -27.48
N ALA A 156 -3.31 -3.17 -28.29
CA ALA A 156 -3.71 -3.51 -29.66
C ALA A 156 -2.51 -3.57 -30.62
N MET A 157 -1.50 -2.71 -30.41
CA MET A 157 -0.28 -2.69 -31.22
C MET A 157 0.68 -3.85 -30.94
N SER A 158 0.62 -4.45 -29.74
CA SER A 158 1.45 -5.62 -29.42
C SER A 158 0.88 -6.96 -29.95
N ALA A 159 -0.37 -6.99 -30.43
CA ALA A 159 -0.98 -8.19 -30.97
C ALA A 159 -0.80 -8.35 -32.51
N GLU A 160 -0.39 -7.30 -33.21
CA GLU A 160 -0.19 -7.32 -34.68
C GLU A 160 1.10 -6.62 -35.10
N ALA A 161 2.26 -7.18 -34.74
CA ALA A 161 3.52 -6.71 -35.29
C ALA A 161 4.02 -7.67 -36.36
N SER A 162 3.65 -7.43 -37.61
CA SER A 162 4.44 -7.75 -38.80
C SER A 162 5.35 -6.57 -39.15
N PRO A 163 6.57 -6.82 -39.67
CA PRO A 163 7.62 -5.80 -39.78
C PRO A 163 7.41 -4.86 -40.98
N GLY A 164 7.42 -3.56 -40.75
CA GLY A 164 7.41 -2.56 -41.82
C GLY A 164 7.29 -1.12 -41.34
N ASP A 165 8.40 -0.40 -41.46
CA ASP A 165 8.59 1.05 -41.60
C ASP A 165 8.20 2.04 -40.47
N GLY A 166 9.23 2.81 -40.11
CA GLY A 166 9.29 3.77 -39.04
C GLY A 166 8.48 5.04 -39.23
N HIS A 167 8.04 5.58 -38.09
CA HIS A 167 7.91 7.02 -37.88
C HIS A 167 8.15 7.36 -36.41
N ASN A 168 9.01 8.37 -36.18
CA ASN A 168 9.36 8.95 -34.89
C ASN A 168 8.15 9.53 -34.16
N GLY A 169 7.75 8.93 -33.04
CA GLY A 169 6.89 9.52 -32.03
C GLY A 169 7.68 9.66 -30.73
N HIS A 170 7.68 10.82 -30.09
CA HIS A 170 8.33 11.07 -28.82
C HIS A 170 7.76 10.16 -27.75
N GLY A 171 8.40 9.00 -27.54
CA GLY A 171 8.14 8.12 -26.40
C GLY A 171 8.82 8.69 -25.16
N GLY A 172 8.06 8.89 -24.08
CA GLY A 172 8.62 9.14 -22.77
C GLY A 172 9.58 8.00 -22.41
N GLU A 173 10.81 8.35 -22.05
CA GLU A 173 11.83 7.38 -21.63
C GLU A 173 11.35 6.64 -20.38
N ALA A 174 11.08 5.35 -20.49
CA ALA A 174 10.84 4.47 -19.36
C ALA A 174 12.11 4.45 -18.49
N MET A 175 11.97 4.78 -17.22
CA MET A 175 13.06 4.75 -16.25
C MET A 175 13.76 3.38 -16.27
N PRO A 176 15.10 3.31 -16.26
CA PRO A 176 15.82 2.04 -16.18
C PRO A 176 15.44 1.28 -14.90
N GLY A 177 14.94 0.07 -15.04
CA GLY A 177 14.46 -0.77 -13.91
C GLY A 177 12.98 -1.08 -13.94
N MET A 178 12.18 -0.39 -14.75
CA MET A 178 10.73 -0.63 -14.91
C MET A 178 10.36 -1.55 -16.09
N ARG A 179 11.24 -2.42 -16.53
CA ARG A 179 10.89 -3.37 -17.59
C ARG A 179 9.83 -4.34 -17.10
N GLY A 180 8.67 -4.34 -17.74
CA GLY A 180 7.56 -5.24 -17.45
C GLY A 180 6.45 -4.68 -16.55
N LEU A 181 6.49 -3.38 -16.21
CA LEU A 181 5.48 -2.74 -15.35
C LEU A 181 4.34 -2.04 -16.12
N GLY A 182 4.22 -2.27 -17.42
CA GLY A 182 3.05 -1.83 -18.18
C GLY A 182 1.77 -2.55 -17.75
N PRO A 183 0.59 -2.05 -18.18
CA PRO A 183 -0.69 -2.72 -17.91
C PRO A 183 -0.68 -4.16 -18.43
N VAL A 184 -1.14 -5.08 -17.61
CA VAL A 184 -1.26 -6.50 -17.96
C VAL A 184 -2.74 -6.86 -18.00
N VAL A 185 -3.20 -7.41 -19.12
CA VAL A 185 -4.55 -7.96 -19.21
C VAL A 185 -4.57 -9.33 -18.51
N ALA A 186 -5.51 -9.54 -17.61
CA ALA A 186 -5.67 -10.80 -16.89
C ALA A 186 -5.87 -11.96 -17.88
N ARG A 187 -5.15 -13.04 -17.67
CA ARG A 187 -5.26 -14.29 -18.45
C ARG A 187 -6.13 -15.33 -17.76
N HIS A 188 -6.74 -14.96 -16.66
CA HIS A 188 -7.63 -15.80 -15.85
C HIS A 188 -9.01 -15.15 -15.74
N SER A 189 -10.01 -15.93 -15.34
CA SER A 189 -11.39 -15.49 -15.11
C SER A 189 -11.74 -15.62 -13.63
N GLU A 190 -12.91 -15.13 -13.24
CA GLU A 190 -13.46 -15.30 -11.89
C GLU A 190 -13.47 -16.76 -11.45
N ASP A 191 -13.75 -17.69 -12.38
CA ASP A 191 -13.82 -19.13 -12.10
C ASP A 191 -12.46 -19.77 -11.82
N THR A 192 -11.36 -19.14 -12.21
CA THR A 192 -9.99 -19.68 -12.04
C THR A 192 -9.64 -19.88 -10.58
N HIS A 193 -10.10 -19.00 -9.71
CA HIS A 193 -9.85 -19.04 -8.28
C HIS A 193 -11.03 -19.64 -7.47
N GLY A 194 -12.02 -20.21 -8.16
CA GLY A 194 -13.14 -20.92 -7.54
C GLY A 194 -14.06 -20.01 -6.72
N VAL A 195 -14.79 -20.62 -5.78
CA VAL A 195 -15.84 -19.95 -4.99
C VAL A 195 -15.32 -18.90 -4.00
N GLY A 196 -14.04 -18.87 -3.74
CA GLY A 196 -13.37 -17.86 -2.88
C GLY A 196 -13.15 -16.52 -3.56
N ASN A 197 -13.47 -16.43 -4.86
CA ASN A 197 -13.29 -15.23 -5.66
C ASN A 197 -14.57 -14.82 -6.37
N THR A 198 -14.90 -13.53 -6.37
CA THR A 198 -16.08 -12.97 -7.08
C THR A 198 -15.72 -11.82 -8.03
N SER A 199 -14.44 -11.49 -8.12
CA SER A 199 -13.95 -10.41 -9.00
C SER A 199 -12.57 -10.74 -9.54
N VAL A 200 -12.23 -10.14 -10.67
CA VAL A 200 -10.89 -10.18 -11.28
C VAL A 200 -10.55 -8.80 -11.77
N ALA A 201 -9.36 -8.35 -11.45
CA ALA A 201 -8.79 -7.16 -12.07
C ALA A 201 -8.47 -7.46 -13.55
N THR A 202 -9.39 -7.13 -14.44
CA THR A 202 -9.26 -7.40 -15.88
C THR A 202 -8.03 -6.72 -16.48
N VAL A 203 -7.71 -5.50 -16.00
CA VAL A 203 -6.48 -4.78 -16.33
C VAL A 203 -5.72 -4.51 -15.04
N GLN A 204 -4.60 -5.18 -14.90
CA GLN A 204 -3.68 -5.05 -13.79
C GLN A 204 -2.61 -4.00 -14.13
N ARG A 205 -2.23 -3.16 -13.19
CA ARG A 205 -1.22 -2.12 -13.41
C ARG A 205 -0.36 -1.89 -12.19
N ASN A 206 0.85 -1.39 -12.43
CA ASN A 206 1.65 -0.85 -11.34
C ASN A 206 1.04 0.48 -10.89
N ARG A 207 0.80 0.64 -9.60
CA ARG A 207 0.18 1.84 -9.01
C ARG A 207 1.08 2.50 -7.95
N LEU A 208 2.35 2.14 -7.92
CA LEU A 208 3.31 2.63 -6.92
C LEU A 208 3.53 4.16 -6.97
N SER A 209 3.32 4.78 -8.13
CA SER A 209 3.40 6.24 -8.32
C SER A 209 2.09 6.97 -7.98
N GLU A 210 1.01 6.24 -7.70
CA GLU A 210 -0.27 6.85 -7.35
C GLU A 210 -0.35 7.08 -5.83
N PRO A 211 -0.90 8.22 -5.38
CA PRO A 211 -1.16 8.44 -3.97
C PRO A 211 -2.21 7.45 -3.44
N GLY A 212 -2.34 7.39 -2.13
CA GLY A 212 -3.37 6.59 -1.48
C GLY A 212 -4.79 7.04 -1.88
N THR A 213 -5.75 6.13 -1.72
CA THR A 213 -7.16 6.39 -2.07
C THR A 213 -7.67 7.70 -1.46
N GLY A 214 -8.23 8.55 -2.32
CA GLY A 214 -8.78 9.86 -1.96
C GLY A 214 -7.73 10.95 -1.70
N LEU A 215 -6.50 10.78 -2.20
CA LEU A 215 -5.41 11.76 -2.07
C LEU A 215 -4.88 12.29 -3.42
N SER A 216 -5.52 11.96 -4.54
CA SER A 216 -5.04 12.38 -5.87
C SER A 216 -5.18 13.88 -6.11
N ASP A 217 -6.21 14.52 -5.53
CA ASP A 217 -6.59 15.91 -5.83
C ASP A 217 -6.51 16.85 -4.62
N VAL A 218 -5.65 16.54 -3.66
CA VAL A 218 -5.57 17.32 -2.40
C VAL A 218 -4.77 18.62 -2.50
N GLY A 219 -4.14 18.90 -3.66
CA GLY A 219 -3.46 20.17 -3.94
C GLY A 219 -2.13 20.40 -3.21
N HIS A 220 -1.58 19.36 -2.55
CA HIS A 220 -0.30 19.39 -1.84
C HIS A 220 0.47 18.08 -2.04
N ARG A 221 1.73 18.01 -1.60
CA ARG A 221 2.62 16.88 -1.83
C ARG A 221 2.23 15.67 -0.97
N VAL A 222 1.82 14.59 -1.61
CA VAL A 222 1.53 13.30 -0.98
C VAL A 222 2.66 12.31 -1.25
N LEU A 223 3.06 11.55 -0.23
CA LEU A 223 4.02 10.45 -0.39
C LEU A 223 3.43 9.35 -1.26
N VAL A 224 4.22 8.87 -2.21
CA VAL A 224 3.94 7.67 -3.00
C VAL A 224 5.10 6.67 -2.86
N TYR A 225 4.85 5.39 -3.16
CA TYR A 225 5.89 4.38 -3.01
C TYR A 225 7.12 4.59 -3.92
N THR A 226 6.93 5.23 -5.07
CA THR A 226 8.05 5.63 -5.95
C THR A 226 8.91 6.75 -5.38
N ASP A 227 8.51 7.44 -4.33
CA ASP A 227 9.35 8.41 -3.64
C ASP A 227 10.37 7.76 -2.71
N LEU A 228 10.10 6.54 -2.26
CA LEU A 228 10.94 5.84 -1.29
C LEU A 228 12.19 5.29 -1.96
N MET A 229 13.33 5.73 -1.50
CA MET A 229 14.63 5.28 -1.98
C MET A 229 15.49 4.89 -0.78
N ARG A 230 16.05 3.68 -0.80
CA ARG A 230 16.96 3.20 0.24
C ARG A 230 18.13 4.15 0.44
N LEU A 231 18.49 4.41 1.70
CA LEU A 231 19.56 5.35 2.03
C LEU A 231 20.94 4.78 1.77
N ASP A 232 21.19 3.53 2.17
CA ASP A 232 22.46 2.85 1.95
C ASP A 232 22.59 2.33 0.51
N ASP A 233 23.83 1.95 0.15
CA ASP A 233 24.18 1.40 -1.16
C ASP A 233 24.35 -0.14 -1.12
N GLU A 234 24.02 -0.77 0.02
CA GLU A 234 24.06 -2.22 0.15
C GLU A 234 22.90 -2.84 -0.63
N PHE A 235 23.20 -3.31 -1.82
CA PHE A 235 22.25 -3.94 -2.72
C PHE A 235 22.74 -5.35 -3.09
N ASP A 236 21.82 -6.29 -3.05
CA ASP A 236 22.03 -7.61 -3.62
C ASP A 236 21.71 -7.55 -5.12
N ASP A 237 22.72 -7.75 -5.96
CA ASP A 237 22.61 -7.70 -7.42
C ASP A 237 22.23 -9.07 -8.04
N ARG A 238 22.02 -10.10 -7.20
CA ARG A 238 21.59 -11.41 -7.70
C ARG A 238 20.25 -11.30 -8.41
N THR A 239 20.20 -11.83 -9.61
CA THR A 239 18.93 -11.99 -10.34
C THR A 239 18.04 -12.99 -9.63
N PRO A 240 16.72 -12.71 -9.44
CA PRO A 240 15.79 -13.68 -8.89
C PRO A 240 15.81 -14.99 -9.69
N THR A 241 15.92 -16.12 -8.99
CA THR A 241 15.94 -17.45 -9.59
C THR A 241 14.55 -18.08 -9.68
N GLN A 242 13.60 -17.54 -8.93
CA GLN A 242 12.22 -17.97 -8.88
C GLN A 242 11.29 -16.76 -8.88
N GLU A 243 10.15 -16.90 -9.53
CA GLU A 243 9.03 -15.96 -9.42
C GLU A 243 7.82 -16.72 -8.85
N VAL A 244 7.19 -16.13 -7.85
CA VAL A 244 5.96 -16.62 -7.24
C VAL A 244 4.91 -15.53 -7.42
N GLU A 245 3.81 -15.86 -8.11
CA GLU A 245 2.67 -14.96 -8.27
C GLU A 245 1.54 -15.40 -7.35
N LEU A 246 0.97 -14.46 -6.62
CA LEU A 246 -0.16 -14.66 -5.71
C LEU A 246 -1.26 -13.65 -6.01
N HIS A 247 -2.47 -14.13 -6.10
CA HIS A 247 -3.66 -13.33 -6.27
C HIS A 247 -4.34 -13.08 -4.92
N LEU A 248 -4.56 -11.81 -4.60
CA LEU A 248 -5.38 -11.40 -3.45
C LEU A 248 -6.83 -11.45 -3.90
N THR A 249 -7.59 -12.35 -3.34
CA THR A 249 -8.93 -12.70 -3.80
C THR A 249 -9.95 -12.54 -2.69
N GLY A 250 -11.20 -12.25 -3.04
CA GLY A 250 -12.26 -12.05 -2.08
C GLY A 250 -13.64 -12.43 -2.58
N ASN A 251 -14.49 -12.81 -1.63
CA ASN A 251 -15.92 -13.03 -1.84
C ASN A 251 -16.70 -12.28 -0.77
N MET A 252 -17.19 -11.09 -1.13
CA MET A 252 -17.90 -10.19 -0.20
C MET A 252 -19.24 -10.77 0.27
N GLU A 253 -19.91 -11.63 -0.51
CA GLU A 253 -21.19 -12.22 -0.12
C GLU A 253 -21.03 -13.19 1.05
N ARG A 254 -19.90 -13.91 1.09
CA ARG A 254 -19.58 -14.89 2.12
C ARG A 254 -18.55 -14.37 3.12
N TYR A 255 -18.09 -13.15 2.91
CA TYR A 255 -17.00 -12.52 3.66
C TYR A 255 -15.78 -13.44 3.76
N ILE A 256 -15.34 -13.95 2.62
CA ILE A 256 -14.13 -14.79 2.47
C ILE A 256 -13.03 -13.93 1.87
N TRP A 257 -11.87 -13.97 2.49
CA TRP A 257 -10.65 -13.35 2.00
C TRP A 257 -9.58 -14.42 1.84
N SER A 258 -8.82 -14.38 0.77
CA SER A 258 -7.95 -15.51 0.44
C SER A 258 -6.78 -15.11 -0.47
N PHE A 259 -5.81 -16.02 -0.59
CA PHE A 259 -4.84 -16.00 -1.67
C PHE A 259 -5.22 -17.11 -2.67
N ASP A 260 -5.23 -16.78 -3.95
CA ASP A 260 -5.55 -17.72 -5.06
C ASP A 260 -6.89 -18.45 -4.85
N GLY A 261 -7.87 -17.76 -4.29
CA GLY A 261 -9.21 -18.28 -4.04
C GLY A 261 -9.33 -19.31 -2.91
N LYS A 262 -8.23 -19.61 -2.21
CA LYS A 262 -8.21 -20.56 -1.09
C LYS A 262 -7.96 -19.82 0.22
N LYS A 263 -8.90 -19.88 1.15
CA LYS A 263 -8.66 -19.42 2.53
C LYS A 263 -7.68 -20.35 3.26
N PHE A 264 -7.04 -19.88 4.30
CA PHE A 264 -5.99 -20.63 5.03
C PHE A 264 -6.42 -22.04 5.42
N SER A 265 -7.65 -22.23 5.88
CA SER A 265 -8.17 -23.57 6.28
C SER A 265 -8.35 -24.55 5.12
N GLU A 266 -8.23 -24.09 3.88
CA GLU A 266 -8.37 -24.91 2.65
C GLU A 266 -7.02 -25.19 1.99
N THR A 267 -5.91 -24.64 2.55
CA THR A 267 -4.58 -24.86 2.01
C THR A 267 -3.97 -26.15 2.52
N GLU A 268 -3.53 -27.00 1.58
CA GLU A 268 -2.95 -28.32 1.89
C GLU A 268 -1.44 -28.24 2.18
N ALA A 269 -0.74 -27.26 1.58
CA ALA A 269 0.70 -27.14 1.66
C ALA A 269 1.13 -25.68 1.86
N PRO A 270 2.29 -25.44 2.51
CA PRO A 270 2.91 -24.14 2.56
C PRO A 270 3.42 -23.69 1.18
N ILE A 271 3.69 -22.40 1.02
CA ILE A 271 4.46 -21.87 -0.11
C ILE A 271 5.94 -22.14 0.19
N HIS A 272 6.63 -22.84 -0.72
CA HIS A 272 8.04 -23.17 -0.51
C HIS A 272 8.96 -22.08 -1.09
N PHE A 273 9.84 -21.58 -0.23
CA PHE A 273 10.99 -20.76 -0.60
C PHE A 273 12.27 -21.53 -0.30
N ARG A 274 13.24 -21.50 -1.20
CA ARG A 274 14.51 -22.19 -1.01
C ARG A 274 15.52 -21.31 -0.29
N LEU A 275 16.06 -21.80 0.79
CA LEU A 275 17.07 -21.10 1.58
C LEU A 275 18.27 -20.70 0.71
N GLY A 276 18.68 -19.44 0.83
CA GLY A 276 19.80 -18.85 0.09
C GLY A 276 19.45 -18.31 -1.30
N GLU A 277 18.24 -18.57 -1.79
CA GLU A 277 17.80 -17.99 -3.06
C GLU A 277 17.33 -16.54 -2.90
N ARG A 278 17.31 -15.83 -4.02
CA ARG A 278 16.60 -14.56 -4.19
C ARG A 278 15.40 -14.82 -5.07
N LEU A 279 14.21 -14.52 -4.59
CA LEU A 279 12.98 -14.70 -5.34
C LEU A 279 12.27 -13.38 -5.62
N ARG A 280 11.46 -13.36 -6.68
CA ARG A 280 10.48 -12.30 -6.92
C ARG A 280 9.10 -12.79 -6.49
N LEU A 281 8.48 -12.06 -5.58
CA LEU A 281 7.08 -12.26 -5.21
C LEU A 281 6.23 -11.20 -5.92
N VAL A 282 5.34 -11.65 -6.78
CA VAL A 282 4.37 -10.80 -7.49
C VAL A 282 3.02 -10.96 -6.81
N MET A 283 2.41 -9.86 -6.46
CA MET A 283 1.09 -9.84 -5.83
C MET A 283 0.12 -9.05 -6.70
N VAL A 284 -1.02 -9.66 -6.99
CA VAL A 284 -2.09 -9.08 -7.83
C VAL A 284 -3.33 -8.94 -6.97
N ASN A 285 -3.86 -7.73 -6.88
CA ASN A 285 -5.08 -7.50 -6.14
C ASN A 285 -6.31 -7.55 -7.05
N ASP A 286 -7.02 -8.67 -7.00
CA ASP A 286 -8.26 -8.90 -7.75
C ASP A 286 -9.51 -8.39 -7.01
N THR A 287 -9.34 -7.74 -5.85
CA THR A 287 -10.44 -7.23 -5.02
C THR A 287 -10.60 -5.71 -5.17
N MET A 288 -11.65 -5.17 -4.61
CA MET A 288 -11.91 -3.72 -4.57
C MET A 288 -11.38 -3.03 -3.31
N MET A 289 -10.67 -3.74 -2.46
CA MET A 289 -10.11 -3.19 -1.22
C MET A 289 -8.58 -3.23 -1.26
N GLU A 290 -7.94 -2.29 -0.57
CA GLU A 290 -6.50 -2.34 -0.31
C GLU A 290 -6.17 -3.49 0.64
N HIS A 291 -5.03 -4.12 0.42
CA HIS A 291 -4.51 -5.15 1.32
C HIS A 291 -3.07 -4.84 1.71
N PRO A 292 -2.81 -4.54 3.00
CA PRO A 292 -1.45 -4.47 3.52
C PRO A 292 -0.93 -5.90 3.76
N ILE A 293 -0.05 -6.37 2.90
CA ILE A 293 0.53 -7.70 2.99
C ILE A 293 1.83 -7.64 3.77
N HIS A 294 1.91 -8.48 4.81
CA HIS A 294 3.05 -8.63 5.68
C HIS A 294 3.66 -10.01 5.55
N LEU A 295 4.98 -10.06 5.40
CA LEU A 295 5.78 -11.27 5.40
C LEU A 295 6.66 -11.30 6.65
N HIS A 296 6.49 -12.32 7.48
CA HIS A 296 7.36 -12.56 8.63
C HIS A 296 8.73 -13.12 8.21
N GLY A 297 9.73 -12.87 9.01
CA GLY A 297 11.06 -13.47 8.95
C GLY A 297 12.00 -12.87 7.90
N MET A 298 11.49 -12.27 6.85
CA MET A 298 12.29 -11.75 5.74
C MET A 298 11.83 -10.36 5.31
N TRP A 299 12.72 -9.60 4.68
CA TRP A 299 12.39 -8.29 4.13
C TRP A 299 11.87 -8.42 2.70
N MET A 300 10.94 -7.53 2.35
CA MET A 300 10.46 -7.31 0.99
C MET A 300 11.14 -6.06 0.43
N GLU A 301 11.92 -6.22 -0.62
CA GLU A 301 12.54 -5.11 -1.35
C GLU A 301 11.60 -4.70 -2.49
N LEU A 302 10.98 -3.52 -2.36
CA LEU A 302 9.92 -3.06 -3.27
C LEU A 302 10.50 -2.61 -4.62
N GLU A 303 10.13 -3.29 -5.70
CA GLU A 303 10.57 -2.94 -7.07
C GLU A 303 9.84 -1.68 -7.58
N ASN A 304 10.25 -0.51 -7.07
CA ASN A 304 9.61 0.78 -7.33
C ASN A 304 10.33 1.67 -8.36
N GLY A 305 11.25 1.10 -9.13
CA GLY A 305 11.97 1.80 -10.21
C GLY A 305 13.34 2.37 -9.83
N HIS A 306 13.75 2.30 -8.56
CA HIS A 306 15.04 2.84 -8.11
C HIS A 306 16.23 1.90 -8.27
N GLY A 307 16.09 0.78 -9.00
CA GLY A 307 17.19 -0.15 -9.29
C GLY A 307 17.86 -0.65 -8.02
N HIS A 308 19.14 -0.28 -7.82
CA HIS A 308 19.89 -0.69 -6.62
C HIS A 308 19.45 -0.02 -5.31
N ARG A 309 18.53 0.94 -5.35
CA ARG A 309 18.07 1.68 -4.18
C ARG A 309 16.62 1.44 -3.84
N ILE A 310 16.10 0.28 -4.21
CA ILE A 310 14.74 -0.13 -3.83
C ILE A 310 14.63 -0.23 -2.31
N PRO A 311 13.53 0.29 -1.71
CA PRO A 311 13.38 0.30 -0.27
C PRO A 311 13.01 -1.08 0.27
N ARG A 312 13.46 -1.39 1.47
CA ARG A 312 13.02 -2.55 2.24
C ARG A 312 11.79 -2.22 3.07
N LYS A 313 10.80 -3.07 3.01
CA LYS A 313 9.57 -2.98 3.81
C LYS A 313 9.21 -4.35 4.38
N HIS A 314 8.56 -4.37 5.54
CA HIS A 314 7.96 -5.59 6.06
C HIS A 314 6.47 -5.69 5.74
N THR A 315 5.83 -4.59 5.39
CA THR A 315 4.42 -4.52 4.99
C THR A 315 4.29 -3.67 3.73
N VAL A 316 3.62 -4.18 2.72
CA VAL A 316 3.34 -3.44 1.47
C VAL A 316 1.83 -3.37 1.25
N SER A 317 1.32 -2.18 1.04
CA SER A 317 -0.10 -1.96 0.72
C SER A 317 -0.33 -2.12 -0.77
N ILE A 318 -1.25 -2.97 -1.15
CA ILE A 318 -1.58 -3.28 -2.55
C ILE A 318 -2.96 -2.75 -2.86
N LYS A 319 -3.03 -1.76 -3.75
CA LYS A 319 -4.28 -1.12 -4.17
C LYS A 319 -5.13 -2.07 -5.01
N PRO A 320 -6.44 -1.83 -5.14
CA PRO A 320 -7.27 -2.57 -6.10
C PRO A 320 -6.69 -2.52 -7.51
N ALA A 321 -6.78 -3.63 -8.24
CA ALA A 321 -6.23 -3.81 -9.58
C ALA A 321 -4.72 -3.54 -9.72
N GLU A 322 -3.99 -3.48 -8.61
CA GLU A 322 -2.55 -3.33 -8.63
C GLU A 322 -1.85 -4.67 -8.81
N ARG A 323 -0.83 -4.66 -9.67
CA ARG A 323 0.19 -5.69 -9.79
C ARG A 323 1.49 -5.10 -9.25
N LEU A 324 1.95 -5.61 -8.11
CA LEU A 324 3.12 -5.15 -7.39
C LEU A 324 4.13 -6.29 -7.27
N SER A 325 5.41 -6.00 -7.41
CA SER A 325 6.48 -6.98 -7.21
C SER A 325 7.45 -6.54 -6.12
N VAL A 326 7.93 -7.52 -5.36
CA VAL A 326 8.99 -7.37 -4.38
C VAL A 326 10.05 -8.45 -4.57
N LEU A 327 11.31 -8.13 -4.26
CA LEU A 327 12.38 -9.11 -4.16
C LEU A 327 12.52 -9.54 -2.69
N VAL A 328 12.75 -10.82 -2.48
CA VAL A 328 12.93 -11.41 -1.14
C VAL A 328 14.22 -12.22 -1.15
N ASP A 329 15.14 -11.85 -0.26
CA ASP A 329 16.29 -12.68 0.06
C ASP A 329 15.85 -13.73 1.09
N VAL A 330 15.93 -15.00 0.69
CA VAL A 330 15.46 -16.11 1.52
C VAL A 330 16.58 -16.53 2.46
N ASP A 331 16.74 -15.80 3.56
CA ASP A 331 17.86 -15.93 4.50
C ASP A 331 17.47 -16.51 5.86
N ALA A 332 16.18 -16.71 6.13
CA ALA A 332 15.66 -17.17 7.41
C ALA A 332 14.98 -18.53 7.29
N PRO A 333 15.63 -19.65 7.68
CA PRO A 333 15.02 -20.97 7.62
C PRO A 333 13.87 -21.10 8.63
N GLY A 334 12.86 -21.90 8.27
CA GLY A 334 11.71 -22.16 9.14
C GLY A 334 10.37 -21.93 8.47
N ARG A 335 9.33 -21.76 9.30
CA ARG A 335 7.96 -21.53 8.83
C ARG A 335 7.50 -20.14 9.26
N TRP A 336 7.14 -19.34 8.29
CA TRP A 336 6.81 -17.92 8.46
C TRP A 336 5.38 -17.62 8.04
N ALA A 337 4.72 -16.71 8.74
CA ALA A 337 3.43 -16.21 8.34
C ALA A 337 3.58 -15.21 7.19
N MET A 338 2.70 -15.29 6.21
CA MET A 338 2.43 -14.25 5.23
C MET A 338 0.93 -13.99 5.21
N HIS A 339 0.52 -12.74 5.45
CA HIS A 339 -0.90 -12.46 5.61
C HIS A 339 -1.24 -11.00 5.30
N CYS A 340 -2.53 -10.76 5.03
CA CYS A 340 -3.09 -9.42 5.06
C CYS A 340 -3.11 -8.91 6.50
N HIS A 341 -2.68 -7.66 6.71
CA HIS A 341 -2.68 -7.07 8.05
C HIS A 341 -4.00 -6.34 8.39
N LEU A 342 -4.99 -6.36 7.49
CA LEU A 342 -6.38 -6.14 7.89
C LEU A 342 -6.83 -7.39 8.66
N LEU A 343 -7.00 -7.26 9.98
CA LEU A 343 -7.16 -8.39 10.89
C LEU A 343 -8.34 -9.29 10.51
N TYR A 344 -9.47 -8.70 10.09
CA TYR A 344 -10.63 -9.48 9.68
C TYR A 344 -10.40 -10.24 8.38
N HIS A 345 -9.63 -9.65 7.44
CA HIS A 345 -9.25 -10.37 6.21
C HIS A 345 -8.32 -11.55 6.53
N MET A 346 -7.36 -11.35 7.43
CA MET A 346 -6.48 -12.40 7.91
C MET A 346 -7.29 -13.54 8.56
N ASP A 347 -8.19 -13.20 9.49
CA ASP A 347 -9.00 -14.16 10.24
C ASP A 347 -9.96 -14.95 9.32
N MET A 348 -10.52 -14.28 8.31
CA MET A 348 -11.40 -14.90 7.31
C MET A 348 -10.66 -15.66 6.22
N GLY A 349 -9.31 -15.73 6.27
CA GLY A 349 -8.55 -16.68 5.46
C GLY A 349 -7.40 -16.13 4.62
N MET A 350 -7.18 -14.79 4.58
CA MET A 350 -6.05 -14.21 3.82
C MET A 350 -4.73 -14.37 4.58
N PHE A 351 -4.32 -15.62 4.70
CA PHE A 351 -3.15 -16.07 5.42
C PHE A 351 -2.51 -17.26 4.69
N ARG A 352 -1.19 -17.32 4.67
CA ARG A 352 -0.38 -18.45 4.18
C ARG A 352 0.78 -18.71 5.12
N VAL A 353 1.23 -19.96 5.13
CA VAL A 353 2.53 -20.35 5.66
C VAL A 353 3.53 -20.36 4.51
N VAL A 354 4.64 -19.69 4.71
CA VAL A 354 5.84 -19.78 3.87
C VAL A 354 6.81 -20.71 4.59
N GLU A 355 7.28 -21.76 3.94
CA GLU A 355 8.28 -22.67 4.47
C GLU A 355 9.60 -22.47 3.74
N VAL A 356 10.62 -22.14 4.52
CA VAL A 356 11.99 -21.91 4.03
C VAL A 356 12.85 -23.10 4.40
N SER A 357 13.34 -23.82 3.40
CA SER A 357 14.17 -25.02 3.59
C SER A 357 15.24 -25.16 2.49
#